data_7ff4b6f3bfb755ecc7e5e528d793ab40
#
_entry.id   7ff4b6f3bfb755ecc7e5e528d793ab40
#
_cell.length_a   1.000
_cell.length_b   1.000
_cell.length_c   1.000
_cell.angle_alpha   90.00
_cell.angle_beta   90.00
_cell.angle_gamma   90.00
#
_symmetry.space_group_name_H-M   'P 1'
#
loop_
_entity.id
_entity.type
_entity.pdbx_description
1 polymer ?
#
loop_
_entity_poly.entity_id
_entity_poly.type
_entity_poly.pdbx_seq_one_letter_code
_entity_poly.pdbx_strand_id
1 'polypeptide(L)'
;GTDEQWEMATNNLIEALNEKNIDYIVNEGDGAFYGPKIDYHLEDAIGRTWQCGTIQLDFQMPERFDLTYIDKDNERKRPVMIHRTILGSIERFMGILIEHYAGKFPAWLAPVQVSILPISDKFNEYAYELEKIFKENNLRVEVDDRTEKIGYKIREAQLQKIPYMLV
;
A
#
# COMPACT_ATOMS: atom_id res chain seq x y z
N GLY A 1 27.20 -14.49 -5.45
CA GLY A 1 27.01 -15.92 -5.19
C GLY A 1 27.54 -16.78 -6.31
N THR A 2 27.60 -18.08 -6.13
CA THR A 2 27.96 -19.05 -7.18
C THR A 2 26.77 -19.32 -8.10
N ASP A 3 27.03 -19.91 -9.27
CA ASP A 3 25.96 -20.27 -10.23
C ASP A 3 24.96 -21.25 -9.58
N GLU A 4 25.44 -22.20 -8.76
CA GLU A 4 24.59 -23.14 -8.04
C GLU A 4 23.68 -22.43 -7.00
N GLN A 5 24.19 -21.41 -6.32
CA GLN A 5 23.38 -20.62 -5.40
C GLN A 5 22.29 -19.84 -6.14
N TRP A 6 22.61 -19.28 -7.30
CA TRP A 6 21.65 -18.57 -8.14
C TRP A 6 20.55 -19.51 -8.65
N GLU A 7 20.93 -20.67 -9.18
CA GLU A 7 19.98 -21.67 -9.66
C GLU A 7 19.06 -22.16 -8.55
N MET A 8 19.63 -22.54 -7.40
CA MET A 8 18.86 -22.98 -6.23
C MET A 8 17.88 -21.91 -5.77
N ALA A 9 18.32 -20.66 -5.66
CA ALA A 9 17.47 -19.57 -5.19
C ALA A 9 16.37 -19.22 -6.19
N THR A 10 16.67 -19.23 -7.47
CA THR A 10 15.68 -19.01 -8.54
C THR A 10 14.60 -20.08 -8.50
N ASN A 11 15.02 -21.36 -8.40
CA ASN A 11 14.09 -22.49 -8.30
C ASN A 11 13.20 -22.40 -7.06
N ASN A 12 13.73 -22.02 -5.91
CA ASN A 12 12.96 -21.83 -4.69
C ASN A 12 11.92 -20.70 -4.82
N LEU A 13 12.25 -19.59 -5.50
CA LEU A 13 11.28 -18.53 -5.78
C LEU A 13 10.17 -18.99 -6.72
N ILE A 14 10.51 -19.76 -7.75
CA ILE A 14 9.56 -20.38 -8.68
C ILE A 14 8.63 -21.34 -7.95
N GLU A 15 9.18 -22.21 -7.11
CA GLU A 15 8.42 -23.16 -6.30
C GLU A 15 7.42 -22.42 -5.40
N ALA A 16 7.86 -21.38 -4.70
CA ALA A 16 7.00 -20.57 -3.86
C ALA A 16 5.84 -19.89 -4.62
N LEU A 17 6.06 -19.44 -5.85
CA LEU A 17 5.00 -18.90 -6.71
C LEU A 17 4.02 -20.00 -7.14
N ASN A 18 4.52 -21.16 -7.52
CA ASN A 18 3.71 -22.31 -7.93
C ASN A 18 2.85 -22.84 -6.78
N GLU A 19 3.39 -22.95 -5.56
CA GLU A 19 2.62 -23.33 -4.37
C GLU A 19 1.45 -22.38 -4.07
N LYS A 20 1.62 -21.10 -4.40
CA LYS A 20 0.60 -20.07 -4.22
C LYS A 20 -0.34 -19.93 -5.43
N ASN A 21 -0.13 -20.69 -6.50
CA ASN A 21 -0.86 -20.58 -7.77
C ASN A 21 -0.84 -19.15 -8.32
N ILE A 22 0.33 -18.50 -8.26
CA ILE A 22 0.54 -17.16 -8.81
C ILE A 22 1.16 -17.28 -10.19
N ASP A 23 0.51 -16.71 -11.21
CA ASP A 23 1.06 -16.63 -12.56
C ASP A 23 2.26 -15.67 -12.57
N TYR A 24 3.30 -16.06 -13.31
CA TYR A 24 4.52 -15.27 -13.41
C TYR A 24 5.17 -15.40 -14.79
N ILE A 25 6.03 -14.46 -15.09
CA ILE A 25 6.89 -14.46 -16.27
C ILE A 25 8.34 -14.45 -15.79
N VAL A 26 9.16 -15.35 -16.33
CA VAL A 26 10.61 -15.33 -16.06
C VAL A 26 11.26 -14.27 -16.94
N ASN A 27 11.91 -13.30 -16.31
CA ASN A 27 12.68 -12.26 -17.00
C ASN A 27 14.17 -12.49 -16.76
N GLU A 28 14.81 -13.22 -17.66
CA GLU A 28 16.22 -13.56 -17.55
C GLU A 28 17.11 -12.32 -17.59
N GLY A 29 18.10 -12.26 -16.69
CA GLY A 29 19.06 -11.16 -16.61
C GLY A 29 18.57 -9.92 -15.82
N ASP A 30 17.34 -9.90 -15.32
CA ASP A 30 16.80 -8.77 -14.55
C ASP A 30 16.92 -8.97 -13.02
N GLY A 31 17.75 -9.91 -12.57
CA GLY A 31 18.08 -10.10 -11.16
C GLY A 31 18.88 -8.93 -10.58
N ALA A 32 18.85 -8.79 -9.24
CA ALA A 32 19.77 -7.89 -8.55
C ALA A 32 21.19 -8.51 -8.56
N PHE A 33 22.24 -7.68 -8.44
CA PHE A 33 23.61 -8.20 -8.43
C PHE A 33 23.91 -9.15 -7.26
N TYR A 34 23.08 -9.14 -6.23
CA TYR A 34 23.21 -9.95 -5.02
C TYR A 34 22.29 -11.16 -4.96
N GLY A 35 21.36 -11.32 -5.91
CA GLY A 35 20.47 -12.48 -5.97
C GLY A 35 19.25 -12.30 -6.87
N PRO A 36 18.47 -13.37 -7.07
CA PRO A 36 17.22 -13.32 -7.84
C PRO A 36 16.12 -12.61 -7.07
N LYS A 37 15.09 -12.16 -7.80
CA LYS A 37 13.99 -11.38 -7.24
C LYS A 37 12.64 -11.76 -7.86
N ILE A 38 11.58 -11.48 -7.13
CA ILE A 38 10.20 -11.39 -7.64
C ILE A 38 9.82 -9.92 -7.64
N ASP A 39 9.39 -9.39 -8.78
CA ASP A 39 8.87 -8.04 -8.92
C ASP A 39 7.37 -8.08 -9.19
N TYR A 40 6.62 -7.22 -8.48
CA TYR A 40 5.20 -7.04 -8.69
C TYR A 40 4.96 -5.77 -9.50
N HIS A 41 4.35 -5.95 -10.67
CA HIS A 41 3.99 -4.88 -11.56
C HIS A 41 2.50 -4.60 -11.50
N LEU A 42 2.15 -3.31 -11.40
CA LEU A 42 0.77 -2.84 -11.46
C LEU A 42 0.56 -2.09 -12.78
N GLU A 43 -0.56 -2.36 -13.43
CA GLU A 43 -0.99 -1.60 -14.59
C GLU A 43 -1.90 -0.45 -14.13
N ASP A 44 -1.62 0.76 -14.61
CA ASP A 44 -2.42 1.95 -14.31
C ASP A 44 -3.64 2.06 -15.22
N ALA A 45 -4.47 3.08 -15.00
CA ALA A 45 -5.75 3.27 -15.70
C ALA A 45 -5.60 3.51 -17.22
N ILE A 46 -4.40 3.79 -17.73
CA ILE A 46 -4.12 4.00 -19.16
C ILE A 46 -3.15 2.95 -19.73
N GLY A 47 -2.94 1.83 -19.03
CA GLY A 47 -2.18 0.69 -19.53
C GLY A 47 -0.66 0.80 -19.35
N ARG A 48 -0.14 1.74 -18.54
CA ARG A 48 1.28 1.80 -18.21
C ARG A 48 1.59 0.86 -17.05
N THR A 49 2.69 0.12 -17.18
CA THR A 49 3.13 -0.81 -16.15
C THR A 49 4.16 -0.16 -15.21
N TRP A 50 3.96 -0.37 -13.91
CA TRP A 50 4.78 0.17 -12.85
C TRP A 50 5.23 -0.93 -11.90
N GLN A 51 6.55 -1.07 -11.72
CA GLN A 51 7.09 -1.90 -10.65
C GLN A 51 6.77 -1.24 -9.29
N CYS A 52 6.09 -1.97 -8.42
CA CYS A 52 5.73 -1.52 -7.08
C CYS A 52 6.36 -2.40 -5.99
N GLY A 53 5.90 -3.62 -5.84
CA GLY A 53 6.44 -4.53 -4.84
C GLY A 53 7.65 -5.30 -5.35
N THR A 54 8.51 -5.74 -4.44
CA THR A 54 9.60 -6.66 -4.76
C THR A 54 9.94 -7.53 -3.56
N ILE A 55 10.39 -8.76 -3.85
CA ILE A 55 11.03 -9.67 -2.90
C ILE A 55 12.36 -10.06 -3.51
N GLN A 56 13.46 -9.79 -2.80
CA GLN A 56 14.81 -9.99 -3.31
C GLN A 56 15.59 -10.88 -2.35
N LEU A 57 16.20 -11.93 -2.86
CA LEU A 57 17.13 -12.77 -2.10
C LEU A 57 18.54 -12.18 -2.17
N ASP A 58 19.24 -12.16 -1.05
CA ASP A 58 20.58 -11.60 -0.94
C ASP A 58 21.49 -12.57 -0.20
N PHE A 59 22.47 -13.09 -0.93
CA PHE A 59 23.51 -13.96 -0.37
C PHE A 59 24.79 -13.19 -0.05
N GLN A 60 25.00 -12.03 -0.65
CA GLN A 60 26.26 -11.30 -0.58
C GLN A 60 26.40 -10.47 0.70
N MET A 61 25.33 -9.80 1.13
CA MET A 61 25.43 -8.98 2.35
C MET A 61 25.71 -9.82 3.60
N PRO A 62 25.03 -10.97 3.82
CA PRO A 62 25.39 -11.86 4.92
C PRO A 62 26.85 -12.33 4.87
N GLU A 63 27.39 -12.57 3.68
CA GLU A 63 28.78 -12.95 3.51
C GLU A 63 29.73 -11.78 3.83
N ARG A 64 29.49 -10.60 3.25
CA ARG A 64 30.34 -9.41 3.45
C ARG A 64 30.37 -8.90 4.90
N PHE A 65 29.27 -9.05 5.62
CA PHE A 65 29.16 -8.67 7.03
C PHE A 65 29.49 -9.81 8.00
N ASP A 66 29.90 -10.97 7.47
CA ASP A 66 30.16 -12.18 8.25
C ASP A 66 29.05 -12.54 9.23
N LEU A 67 27.79 -12.39 8.78
CA LEU A 67 26.61 -12.70 9.58
C LEU A 67 26.48 -14.21 9.74
N THR A 68 26.27 -14.65 10.97
CA THR A 68 26.05 -16.06 11.29
C THR A 68 24.96 -16.22 12.33
N TYR A 69 24.30 -17.38 12.32
CA TYR A 69 23.36 -17.78 13.36
C TYR A 69 23.68 -19.21 13.81
N ILE A 70 23.20 -19.57 14.98
CA ILE A 70 23.27 -20.94 15.48
C ILE A 70 21.96 -21.63 15.11
N ASP A 71 22.07 -22.71 14.34
CA ASP A 71 20.91 -23.48 13.94
C ASP A 71 20.45 -24.50 15.00
N LYS A 72 19.40 -25.27 14.69
CA LYS A 72 18.84 -26.28 15.59
C LYS A 72 19.81 -27.41 15.94
N ASP A 73 20.82 -27.63 15.13
CA ASP A 73 21.86 -28.65 15.31
C ASP A 73 23.07 -28.09 16.08
N ASN A 74 22.94 -26.88 16.62
CA ASN A 74 23.97 -26.12 17.33
C ASN A 74 25.21 -25.81 16.46
N GLU A 75 25.03 -25.74 15.15
CA GLU A 75 26.05 -25.38 14.20
C GLU A 75 25.92 -23.91 13.80
N ARG A 76 27.07 -23.29 13.51
CA ARG A 76 27.10 -21.90 13.01
C ARG A 76 26.89 -21.91 11.51
N LYS A 77 25.79 -21.28 11.07
CA LYS A 77 25.42 -21.17 9.64
C LYS A 77 25.27 -19.72 9.20
N ARG A 78 25.42 -19.50 7.90
CA ARG A 78 25.20 -18.18 7.28
C ARG A 78 23.75 -18.03 6.90
N PRO A 79 23.09 -16.90 7.28
CA PRO A 79 21.72 -16.65 6.84
C PRO A 79 21.64 -16.22 5.37
N VAL A 80 20.46 -16.34 4.79
CA VAL A 80 20.08 -15.61 3.57
C VAL A 80 19.27 -14.40 3.99
N MET A 81 19.56 -13.22 3.43
CA MET A 81 18.81 -12.02 3.68
C MET A 81 17.69 -11.89 2.64
N ILE A 82 16.52 -11.49 3.09
CA ILE A 82 15.37 -11.24 2.22
C ILE A 82 14.99 -9.76 2.33
N HIS A 83 15.17 -9.02 1.25
CA HIS A 83 14.66 -7.66 1.15
C HIS A 83 13.25 -7.69 0.60
N ARG A 84 12.33 -6.96 1.21
CA ARG A 84 10.93 -6.90 0.79
C ARG A 84 10.39 -5.49 0.86
N THR A 85 9.76 -5.06 -0.22
CA THR A 85 8.88 -3.89 -0.23
C THR A 85 7.52 -4.28 -0.81
N ILE A 86 6.45 -3.67 -0.30
CA ILE A 86 5.07 -3.96 -0.73
C ILE A 86 4.64 -2.97 -1.81
N LEU A 87 4.82 -1.69 -1.56
CA LEU A 87 4.31 -0.61 -2.42
C LEU A 87 5.39 0.03 -3.30
N GLY A 88 6.67 -0.24 -3.01
CA GLY A 88 7.78 0.45 -3.63
C GLY A 88 7.83 1.92 -3.17
N SER A 89 7.95 2.87 -4.11
CA SER A 89 7.79 4.30 -3.81
C SER A 89 6.34 4.59 -3.43
N ILE A 90 6.14 5.12 -2.22
CA ILE A 90 4.80 5.49 -1.71
C ILE A 90 4.15 6.53 -2.62
N GLU A 91 4.91 7.51 -3.10
CA GLU A 91 4.43 8.59 -3.97
C GLU A 91 3.93 8.03 -5.31
N ARG A 92 4.69 7.11 -5.90
CA ARG A 92 4.28 6.43 -7.14
C ARG A 92 3.00 5.63 -6.93
N PHE A 93 2.94 4.83 -5.88
CA PHE A 93 1.76 4.03 -5.57
C PHE A 93 0.53 4.91 -5.30
N MET A 94 0.68 6.00 -4.56
CA MET A 94 -0.39 6.97 -4.34
C MET A 94 -0.86 7.60 -5.65
N GLY A 95 0.05 7.95 -6.55
CA GLY A 95 -0.31 8.48 -7.87
C GLY A 95 -1.18 7.50 -8.67
N ILE A 96 -0.77 6.22 -8.72
CA ILE A 96 -1.54 5.15 -9.37
C ILE A 96 -2.92 4.99 -8.70
N LEU A 97 -2.96 5.02 -7.37
CA LEU A 97 -4.19 4.84 -6.60
C LEU A 97 -5.18 6.00 -6.83
N ILE A 98 -4.70 7.25 -6.83
CA ILE A 98 -5.52 8.43 -7.11
C ILE A 98 -6.09 8.36 -8.53
N GLU A 99 -5.28 7.96 -9.51
CA GLU A 99 -5.69 7.79 -10.89
C GLU A 99 -6.73 6.68 -11.04
N HIS A 100 -6.50 5.52 -10.42
CA HIS A 100 -7.41 4.37 -10.43
C HIS A 100 -8.80 4.71 -9.90
N TYR A 101 -8.88 5.39 -8.76
CA TYR A 101 -10.15 5.78 -8.16
C TYR A 101 -10.70 7.11 -8.71
N ALA A 102 -9.96 7.81 -9.56
CA ALA A 102 -10.27 9.17 -9.99
C ALA A 102 -10.56 10.09 -8.77
N GLY A 103 -9.87 9.87 -7.67
CA GLY A 103 -10.06 10.55 -6.38
C GLY A 103 -11.31 10.12 -5.58
N LYS A 104 -12.16 9.24 -6.09
CA LYS A 104 -13.33 8.69 -5.37
C LYS A 104 -12.92 7.48 -4.54
N PHE A 105 -12.17 7.72 -3.51
CA PHE A 105 -11.66 6.64 -2.66
C PHE A 105 -12.77 5.89 -1.93
N PRO A 106 -12.62 4.58 -1.70
CA PRO A 106 -13.46 3.87 -0.75
C PRO A 106 -13.32 4.50 0.65
N ALA A 107 -14.34 4.41 1.47
CA ALA A 107 -14.42 5.13 2.74
C ALA A 107 -13.19 4.93 3.65
N TRP A 108 -12.63 3.73 3.71
CA TRP A 108 -11.47 3.44 4.55
C TRP A 108 -10.19 4.15 4.10
N LEU A 109 -10.07 4.51 2.81
CA LEU A 109 -8.94 5.26 2.23
C LEU A 109 -9.19 6.76 2.15
N ALA A 110 -10.44 7.21 2.15
CA ALA A 110 -10.77 8.61 1.96
C ALA A 110 -10.15 9.49 3.06
N PRO A 111 -9.47 10.61 2.73
CA PRO A 111 -8.93 11.55 3.72
C PRO A 111 -9.99 12.06 4.69
N VAL A 112 -11.17 12.42 4.19
CA VAL A 112 -12.39 12.71 4.93
C VAL A 112 -13.40 11.64 4.57
N GLN A 113 -13.91 10.92 5.57
CA GLN A 113 -14.84 9.82 5.36
C GLN A 113 -16.29 10.28 5.44
N VAL A 114 -16.55 11.23 6.33
CA VAL A 114 -17.88 11.78 6.58
C VAL A 114 -17.79 13.30 6.68
N SER A 115 -18.65 14.01 5.97
CA SER A 115 -18.87 15.44 6.15
C SER A 115 -20.27 15.66 6.77
N ILE A 116 -20.32 16.39 7.87
CA ILE A 116 -21.57 16.76 8.55
C ILE A 116 -21.93 18.17 8.11
N LEU A 117 -23.11 18.34 7.53
CA LEU A 117 -23.55 19.56 6.86
C LEU A 117 -24.81 20.11 7.59
N PRO A 118 -24.66 20.84 8.70
CA PRO A 118 -25.81 21.43 9.38
C PRO A 118 -26.57 22.41 8.49
N ILE A 119 -27.90 22.29 8.47
CA ILE A 119 -28.80 23.11 7.62
C ILE A 119 -28.84 24.56 8.09
N SER A 120 -28.62 24.81 9.38
CA SER A 120 -28.50 26.13 9.98
C SER A 120 -27.65 26.09 11.23
N ASP A 121 -27.15 27.24 11.65
CA ASP A 121 -26.29 27.40 12.83
C ASP A 121 -26.91 26.84 14.13
N LYS A 122 -28.24 26.72 14.18
CA LYS A 122 -28.95 26.14 15.31
C LYS A 122 -28.61 24.67 15.57
N PHE A 123 -28.11 23.97 14.56
CA PHE A 123 -27.77 22.55 14.64
C PHE A 123 -26.25 22.31 14.75
N ASN A 124 -25.44 23.36 14.83
CA ASN A 124 -24.00 23.25 14.94
C ASN A 124 -23.56 22.46 16.18
N GLU A 125 -24.21 22.72 17.34
CA GLU A 125 -23.90 22.02 18.59
C GLU A 125 -24.07 20.50 18.42
N TYR A 126 -25.21 20.08 17.87
CA TYR A 126 -25.47 18.67 17.56
C TYR A 126 -24.50 18.09 16.53
N ALA A 127 -24.13 18.86 15.52
CA ALA A 127 -23.16 18.43 14.52
C ALA A 127 -21.78 18.15 15.16
N TYR A 128 -21.35 18.97 16.10
CA TYR A 128 -20.09 18.75 16.85
C TYR A 128 -20.17 17.58 17.82
N GLU A 129 -21.34 17.31 18.42
CA GLU A 129 -21.54 16.10 19.21
C GLU A 129 -21.36 14.84 18.35
N LEU A 130 -21.95 14.82 17.15
CA LEU A 130 -21.79 13.72 16.20
C LEU A 130 -20.34 13.57 15.74
N GLU A 131 -19.69 14.69 15.43
CA GLU A 131 -18.26 14.68 15.05
C GLU A 131 -17.42 14.02 16.14
N LYS A 132 -17.66 14.37 17.41
CA LYS A 132 -16.95 13.77 18.54
C LYS A 132 -17.16 12.27 18.61
N ILE A 133 -18.42 11.81 18.51
CA ILE A 133 -18.76 10.37 18.53
C ILE A 133 -18.05 9.63 17.40
N PHE A 134 -18.01 10.19 16.19
CA PHE A 134 -17.35 9.56 15.04
C PHE A 134 -15.84 9.54 15.19
N LYS A 135 -15.22 10.60 15.69
CA LYS A 135 -13.78 10.65 15.99
C LYS A 135 -13.39 9.64 17.07
N GLU A 136 -14.20 9.45 18.10
CA GLU A 136 -14.00 8.43 19.13
C GLU A 136 -14.06 7.01 18.56
N ASN A 137 -14.77 6.82 17.43
CA ASN A 137 -14.82 5.57 16.66
C ASN A 137 -13.79 5.51 15.51
N ASN A 138 -12.74 6.33 15.56
CA ASN A 138 -11.66 6.38 14.59
C ASN A 138 -12.09 6.74 13.16
N LEU A 139 -13.18 7.47 12.99
CA LEU A 139 -13.57 8.01 11.69
C LEU A 139 -12.96 9.39 11.46
N ARG A 140 -12.52 9.65 10.23
CA ARG A 140 -12.06 10.97 9.78
C ARG A 140 -13.27 11.79 9.35
N VAL A 141 -13.67 12.73 10.18
CA VAL A 141 -14.90 13.50 10.04
C VAL A 141 -14.60 14.99 10.05
N GLU A 142 -15.35 15.75 9.30
CA GLU A 142 -15.37 17.20 9.35
C GLU A 142 -16.81 17.72 9.48
N VAL A 143 -16.98 18.92 10.07
CA VAL A 143 -18.22 19.66 10.11
C VAL A 143 -18.08 20.90 9.24
N ASP A 144 -18.99 21.09 8.30
CA ASP A 144 -19.09 22.33 7.53
C ASP A 144 -20.11 23.27 8.19
N ASP A 145 -19.63 24.04 9.15
CA ASP A 145 -20.44 25.02 9.92
C ASP A 145 -20.54 26.41 9.27
N ARG A 146 -20.03 26.56 8.06
CA ARG A 146 -20.10 27.82 7.31
C ARG A 146 -21.55 28.26 7.13
N THR A 147 -21.78 29.57 7.23
CA THR A 147 -23.10 30.18 6.97
C THR A 147 -23.36 30.25 5.46
N GLU A 148 -23.61 29.07 4.87
CA GLU A 148 -23.83 28.87 3.44
C GLU A 148 -25.11 28.06 3.20
N LYS A 149 -25.69 28.16 2.00
CA LYS A 149 -26.85 27.36 1.61
C LYS A 149 -26.48 25.87 1.59
N ILE A 150 -27.35 25.03 2.14
CA ILE A 150 -27.12 23.58 2.21
C ILE A 150 -26.79 22.96 0.86
N GLY A 151 -27.42 23.37 -0.23
CA GLY A 151 -27.11 22.91 -1.57
C GLY A 151 -25.70 23.23 -2.02
N TYR A 152 -25.11 24.34 -1.57
CA TYR A 152 -23.73 24.71 -1.81
C TYR A 152 -22.78 23.80 -1.03
N LYS A 153 -23.02 23.59 0.25
CA LYS A 153 -22.23 22.67 1.10
C LYS A 153 -22.21 21.24 0.54
N ILE A 154 -23.39 20.72 0.12
CA ILE A 154 -23.50 19.39 -0.51
C ILE A 154 -22.66 19.33 -1.78
N ARG A 155 -22.75 20.37 -2.64
CA ARG A 155 -21.97 20.42 -3.87
C ARG A 155 -20.46 20.42 -3.60
N GLU A 156 -19.99 21.18 -2.65
CA GLU A 156 -18.57 21.26 -2.27
C GLU A 156 -18.08 19.89 -1.79
N ALA A 157 -18.82 19.22 -0.90
CA ALA A 157 -18.50 17.87 -0.42
C ALA A 157 -18.48 16.84 -1.57
N GLN A 158 -19.41 16.97 -2.54
CA GLN A 158 -19.40 16.11 -3.76
C GLN A 158 -18.17 16.38 -4.63
N LEU A 159 -17.76 17.62 -4.81
CA LEU A 159 -16.56 17.97 -5.58
C LEU A 159 -15.29 17.44 -4.92
N GLN A 160 -15.25 17.44 -3.59
CA GLN A 160 -14.17 16.83 -2.80
C GLN A 160 -14.26 15.28 -2.78
N LYS A 161 -15.35 14.71 -3.34
CA LYS A 161 -15.57 13.25 -3.43
C LYS A 161 -15.62 12.57 -2.07
N ILE A 162 -16.14 13.25 -1.06
CA ILE A 162 -16.33 12.70 0.27
C ILE A 162 -17.37 11.57 0.20
N PRO A 163 -17.06 10.37 0.73
CA PRO A 163 -17.92 9.20 0.58
C PRO A 163 -19.30 9.34 1.23
N TYR A 164 -19.38 9.96 2.38
CA TYR A 164 -20.63 10.11 3.14
C TYR A 164 -20.87 11.55 3.56
N MET A 165 -22.14 11.97 3.47
CA MET A 165 -22.62 13.25 3.94
C MET A 165 -23.80 13.02 4.88
N LEU A 166 -23.80 13.70 6.03
CA LEU A 166 -24.93 13.81 6.96
C LEU A 166 -25.49 15.21 6.86
N VAL A 167 -26.80 15.32 6.56
CA VAL A 167 -27.51 16.58 6.38
C VAL A 167 -28.60 16.74 7.45
#